data_8673f3aab6e73afa2552d1e495175b36
#
_entry.id   8673f3aab6e73afa2552d1e495175b36
#
_cell.length_a   1.000
_cell.length_b   1.000
_cell.length_c   1.000
_cell.angle_alpha   90.00
_cell.angle_beta   90.00
_cell.angle_gamma   90.00
#
_symmetry.space_group_name_H-M   'P 1'
#
loop_
_entity.id
_entity.type
_entity.pdbx_description
1 polymer ?
#
loop_
_entity_poly.entity_id
_entity_poly.type
_entity_poly.pdbx_seq_one_letter_code
_entity_poly.pdbx_strand_id
1 'polypeptide(L)'
;MYKIATLYKFSRIQNPLKTHKDIRSNLKELSIKGTILVGKEGLNGTISATCEKKLSRAIKYLRSIDGFDALDVKYSSSEKNPFIRMKVKLKEEIVTIGDSSIDPTEEVGEYVDPNNWNKLIENKNTILIDTRNNYEYSICLLYTSDAADE
;
A
#
# COMPACT_ATOMS: atom_id res chain seq x y z
N MET A 1 3.21 -16.44 -15.38
CA MET A 1 2.92 -15.03 -15.01
C MET A 1 2.52 -14.98 -13.54
N TYR A 2 3.21 -14.18 -12.74
CA TYR A 2 2.92 -14.00 -11.32
C TYR A 2 1.82 -12.97 -11.13
N LYS A 3 0.92 -13.21 -10.19
CA LYS A 3 -0.10 -12.27 -9.77
C LYS A 3 0.41 -11.48 -8.56
N ILE A 4 0.18 -10.18 -8.58
CA ILE A 4 0.70 -9.24 -7.59
C ILE A 4 -0.47 -8.48 -6.98
N ALA A 5 -0.41 -8.24 -5.69
CA ALA A 5 -1.33 -7.38 -4.97
C ALA A 5 -0.53 -6.38 -4.13
N THR A 6 -0.76 -5.11 -4.37
CA THR A 6 -0.34 -4.02 -3.50
C THR A 6 -1.51 -3.66 -2.60
N LEU A 7 -1.26 -3.60 -1.31
CA LEU A 7 -2.29 -3.43 -0.29
C LEU A 7 -1.86 -2.41 0.75
N TYR A 8 -2.82 -1.65 1.22
CA TYR A 8 -2.63 -0.82 2.40
C TYR A 8 -3.97 -0.56 3.09
N LYS A 9 -3.94 -0.38 4.39
CA LYS A 9 -5.05 0.18 5.17
C LYS A 9 -4.52 0.70 6.49
N PHE A 10 -4.95 1.90 6.82
CA PHE A 10 -4.86 2.41 8.18
C PHE A 10 -6.03 1.83 9.00
N SER A 11 -5.70 1.11 10.03
CA SER A 11 -6.64 0.55 11.02
C SER A 11 -5.85 0.14 12.25
N ARG A 12 -6.30 0.53 13.42
CA ARG A 12 -5.59 0.30 14.68
C ARG A 12 -5.43 -1.19 14.98
N ILE A 13 -4.17 -1.65 15.09
CA ILE A 13 -3.82 -3.01 15.47
C ILE A 13 -3.46 -3.05 16.94
N GLN A 14 -4.28 -3.74 17.74
CA GLN A 14 -4.06 -3.82 19.19
C GLN A 14 -2.77 -4.55 19.57
N ASN A 15 -2.42 -5.60 18.84
CA ASN A 15 -1.20 -6.40 19.09
C ASN A 15 -0.40 -6.60 17.80
N PRO A 16 0.40 -5.59 17.36
CA PRO A 16 1.18 -5.67 16.14
C PRO A 16 2.17 -6.84 16.12
N LEU A 17 2.74 -7.21 17.27
CA LEU A 17 3.69 -8.31 17.36
C LEU A 17 3.04 -9.67 17.09
N LYS A 18 1.84 -9.90 17.62
CA LYS A 18 1.04 -11.11 17.35
C LYS A 18 0.64 -11.13 15.89
N THR A 19 0.05 -10.05 15.39
CA THR A 19 -0.40 -9.90 13.98
C THR A 19 0.75 -10.15 13.01
N HIS A 20 1.94 -9.60 13.28
CA HIS A 20 3.15 -9.85 12.51
C HIS A 20 3.48 -11.35 12.41
N LYS A 21 3.46 -12.08 13.54
CA LYS A 21 3.76 -13.53 13.58
C LYS A 21 2.72 -14.33 12.80
N ASP A 22 1.45 -14.01 13.00
CA ASP A 22 0.32 -14.71 12.37
C ASP A 22 0.33 -14.50 10.85
N ILE A 23 0.53 -13.27 10.37
CA ILE A 23 0.67 -12.97 8.94
C ILE A 23 1.85 -13.73 8.33
N ARG A 24 3.00 -13.70 9.01
CA ARG A 24 4.20 -14.39 8.52
C ARG A 24 3.99 -15.89 8.36
N SER A 25 3.34 -16.55 9.33
CA SER A 25 3.04 -17.98 9.28
C SER A 25 2.09 -18.32 8.15
N ASN A 26 0.93 -17.66 8.10
CA ASN A 26 -0.12 -17.94 7.12
C ASN A 26 0.36 -17.69 5.67
N LEU A 27 1.05 -16.58 5.42
CA LEU A 27 1.53 -16.29 4.07
C LEU A 27 2.67 -17.21 3.62
N LYS A 28 3.47 -17.71 4.56
CA LYS A 28 4.49 -18.72 4.27
C LYS A 28 3.86 -20.06 3.85
N GLU A 29 2.83 -20.52 4.55
CA GLU A 29 2.08 -21.75 4.21
C GLU A 29 1.45 -21.66 2.80
N LEU A 30 0.94 -20.50 2.43
CA LEU A 30 0.39 -20.24 1.10
C LEU A 30 1.46 -20.06 0.02
N SER A 31 2.76 -20.13 0.37
CA SER A 31 3.88 -19.88 -0.54
C SER A 31 3.83 -18.50 -1.21
N ILE A 32 3.35 -17.49 -0.49
CA ILE A 32 3.32 -16.10 -0.91
C ILE A 32 4.74 -15.50 -0.74
N LYS A 33 5.12 -14.63 -1.66
CA LYS A 33 6.33 -13.83 -1.57
C LYS A 33 5.98 -12.35 -1.55
N GLY A 34 6.84 -11.50 -0.99
CA GLY A 34 6.57 -10.07 -0.92
C GLY A 34 7.10 -9.43 0.35
N THR A 35 6.65 -8.21 0.58
CA THR A 35 6.94 -7.48 1.82
C THR A 35 5.63 -6.92 2.38
N ILE A 36 5.39 -7.13 3.66
CA ILE A 36 4.32 -6.48 4.41
C ILE A 36 4.93 -5.77 5.61
N LEU A 37 4.56 -4.52 5.80
CA LEU A 37 4.82 -3.73 6.99
C LEU A 37 3.61 -3.85 7.90
N VAL A 38 3.85 -4.06 9.18
CA VAL A 38 2.84 -4.15 10.23
C VAL A 38 3.19 -3.11 11.28
N GLY A 39 2.31 -2.17 11.51
CA GLY A 39 2.43 -1.13 12.54
C GLY A 39 1.22 -1.12 13.46
N LYS A 40 1.24 -0.27 14.48
CA LYS A 40 0.06 -0.01 15.32
C LYS A 40 -1.09 0.60 14.51
N GLU A 41 -0.74 1.39 13.50
CA GLU A 41 -1.62 2.17 12.65
C GLU A 41 -2.17 1.40 11.44
N GLY A 42 -1.64 0.18 11.13
CA GLY A 42 -2.17 -0.58 10.01
C GLY A 42 -1.22 -1.56 9.32
N LEU A 43 -1.55 -1.84 8.07
CA LEU A 43 -0.80 -2.70 7.15
C LEU A 43 -0.49 -1.98 5.85
N ASN A 44 0.74 -2.17 5.35
CA ASN A 44 1.16 -1.71 4.03
C ASN A 44 2.08 -2.75 3.39
N GLY A 45 1.92 -3.03 2.10
CA GLY A 45 2.82 -3.96 1.45
C GLY A 45 2.42 -4.37 0.04
N THR A 46 3.31 -5.18 -0.54
CA THR A 46 3.09 -5.80 -1.84
C THR A 46 3.45 -7.27 -1.77
N ILE A 47 2.56 -8.12 -2.24
CA ILE A 47 2.72 -9.57 -2.24
C ILE A 47 2.52 -10.15 -3.65
N SER A 48 3.12 -11.30 -3.89
CA SER A 48 2.99 -12.02 -5.15
C SER A 48 2.73 -13.51 -4.94
N ALA A 49 2.01 -14.09 -5.89
CA ALA A 49 1.73 -15.52 -5.96
C ALA A 49 1.92 -16.07 -7.38
N THR A 50 2.15 -17.37 -7.47
CA THR A 50 2.25 -18.08 -8.76
C THR A 50 0.91 -18.22 -9.49
N CYS A 51 -0.21 -18.09 -8.76
CA CYS A 51 -1.56 -18.14 -9.32
C CYS A 51 -2.53 -17.29 -8.51
N GLU A 52 -3.62 -16.91 -9.16
CA GLU A 52 -4.68 -16.08 -8.58
C GLU A 52 -5.33 -16.70 -7.34
N LYS A 53 -5.58 -18.01 -7.37
CA LYS A 53 -6.20 -18.73 -6.24
C LYS A 53 -5.39 -18.57 -4.94
N LYS A 54 -4.07 -18.67 -5.02
CA LYS A 54 -3.19 -18.46 -3.84
C LYS A 54 -3.25 -17.01 -3.36
N LEU A 55 -3.21 -16.05 -4.29
CA LEU A 55 -3.28 -14.63 -3.96
C LEU A 55 -4.61 -14.29 -3.30
N SER A 56 -5.72 -14.75 -3.85
CA SER A 56 -7.08 -14.55 -3.30
C SER A 56 -7.22 -15.12 -1.89
N ARG A 57 -6.64 -16.31 -1.62
CA ARG A 57 -6.62 -16.87 -0.26
C ARG A 57 -5.81 -16.00 0.71
N ALA A 58 -4.68 -15.48 0.28
CA ALA A 58 -3.87 -14.57 1.09
C ALA A 58 -4.62 -13.26 1.41
N ILE A 59 -5.26 -12.65 0.41
CA ILE A 59 -6.08 -11.44 0.60
C ILE A 59 -7.27 -11.72 1.52
N LYS A 60 -7.97 -12.86 1.32
CA LYS A 60 -9.09 -13.25 2.19
C LYS A 60 -8.63 -13.40 3.65
N TYR A 61 -7.47 -13.99 3.88
CA TYR A 61 -6.88 -14.09 5.21
C TYR A 61 -6.56 -12.71 5.80
N LEU A 62 -5.91 -11.82 5.02
CA LEU A 62 -5.60 -10.47 5.50
C LEU A 62 -6.87 -9.68 5.84
N ARG A 63 -7.93 -9.82 5.04
CA ARG A 63 -9.24 -9.21 5.30
C ARG A 63 -9.99 -9.80 6.50
N SER A 64 -9.62 -11.00 6.96
CA SER A 64 -10.18 -11.59 8.17
C SER A 64 -9.55 -11.08 9.47
N ILE A 65 -8.49 -10.28 9.37
CA ILE A 65 -7.92 -9.59 10.53
C ILE A 65 -8.87 -8.45 10.92
N ASP A 66 -9.12 -8.31 12.21
CA ASP A 66 -10.01 -7.29 12.74
C ASP A 66 -9.64 -5.89 12.25
N GLY A 67 -10.63 -5.15 11.73
CA GLY A 67 -10.45 -3.83 11.14
C GLY A 67 -9.93 -3.82 9.69
N PHE A 68 -9.67 -4.97 9.06
CA PHE A 68 -9.12 -5.06 7.69
C PHE A 68 -10.07 -5.66 6.64
N ASP A 69 -11.36 -5.80 6.96
CA ASP A 69 -12.42 -6.25 6.04
C ASP A 69 -12.43 -5.46 4.73
N ALA A 70 -12.31 -4.12 4.80
CA ALA A 70 -12.22 -3.21 3.66
C ALA A 70 -10.76 -2.86 3.29
N LEU A 71 -9.83 -3.82 3.36
CA LEU A 71 -8.45 -3.64 2.92
C LEU A 71 -8.42 -3.25 1.44
N ASP A 72 -7.82 -2.09 1.14
CA ASP A 72 -7.63 -1.65 -0.24
C ASP A 72 -6.55 -2.49 -0.93
N VAL A 73 -6.86 -2.97 -2.15
CA VAL A 73 -5.99 -3.88 -2.89
C VAL A 73 -5.98 -3.51 -4.37
N LYS A 74 -4.79 -3.17 -4.88
CA LYS A 74 -4.54 -2.97 -6.30
C LYS A 74 -3.84 -4.19 -6.88
N TYR A 75 -4.36 -4.70 -8.01
CA TYR A 75 -3.83 -5.90 -8.66
C TYR A 75 -2.99 -5.56 -9.88
N SER A 76 -1.91 -6.32 -10.05
CA SER A 76 -1.07 -6.28 -11.23
C SER A 76 -0.49 -7.66 -11.54
N SER A 77 0.33 -7.77 -12.56
CA SER A 77 1.00 -9.02 -12.91
C SER A 77 2.40 -8.79 -13.45
N SER A 78 3.26 -9.80 -13.34
CA SER A 78 4.64 -9.79 -13.87
C SER A 78 5.00 -11.14 -14.43
N GLU A 79 5.85 -11.17 -15.46
CA GLU A 79 6.39 -12.42 -16.01
C GLU A 79 7.32 -13.12 -15.04
N LYS A 80 8.13 -12.33 -14.31
CA LYS A 80 9.05 -12.82 -13.28
C LYS A 80 8.53 -12.50 -11.89
N ASN A 81 8.86 -13.34 -10.92
CA ASN A 81 8.52 -13.01 -9.53
C ASN A 81 9.36 -11.83 -9.06
N PRO A 82 8.73 -10.69 -8.70
CA PRO A 82 9.47 -9.51 -8.24
C PRO A 82 10.09 -9.69 -6.84
N PHE A 83 9.72 -10.77 -6.13
CA PHE A 83 10.18 -11.01 -4.77
C PHE A 83 10.88 -12.36 -4.63
N ILE A 84 12.01 -12.39 -3.92
CA ILE A 84 12.77 -13.60 -3.62
C ILE A 84 12.10 -14.41 -2.51
N ARG A 85 11.60 -13.72 -1.47
CA ARG A 85 11.02 -14.35 -0.26
C ARG A 85 9.91 -13.50 0.34
N MET A 86 9.14 -14.07 1.28
CA MET A 86 8.22 -13.33 2.12
C MET A 86 8.97 -12.63 3.25
N LYS A 87 8.74 -11.33 3.40
CA LYS A 87 9.22 -10.50 4.51
C LYS A 87 8.02 -9.86 5.19
N VAL A 88 7.84 -10.11 6.47
CA VAL A 88 6.92 -9.33 7.30
C VAL A 88 7.78 -8.53 8.27
N LYS A 89 7.60 -7.22 8.30
CA LYS A 89 8.40 -6.31 9.13
C LYS A 89 7.49 -5.59 10.12
N LEU A 90 7.87 -5.62 11.38
CA LEU A 90 7.26 -4.76 12.38
C LEU A 90 7.86 -3.36 12.23
N LYS A 91 7.01 -2.35 12.21
CA LYS A 91 7.36 -0.93 12.09
C LYS A 91 6.58 -0.12 13.11
N GLU A 92 7.11 1.02 13.50
CA GLU A 92 6.39 2.00 14.31
C GLU A 92 5.32 2.67 13.45
N GLU A 93 5.71 3.07 12.23
CA GLU A 93 4.85 3.65 11.19
C GLU A 93 4.87 2.78 9.93
N ILE A 94 3.70 2.55 9.32
CA ILE A 94 3.60 1.83 8.02
C ILE A 94 3.84 2.75 6.82
N VAL A 95 3.63 4.05 7.02
CA VAL A 95 4.06 5.14 6.13
C VAL A 95 4.80 6.13 7.00
N THR A 96 6.10 6.29 6.78
CA THR A 96 6.94 7.12 7.63
C THR A 96 6.63 8.61 7.42
N ILE A 97 5.97 9.22 8.39
CA ILE A 97 5.72 10.67 8.46
C ILE A 97 6.77 11.32 9.35
N GLY A 98 7.21 10.62 10.41
CA GLY A 98 8.21 11.10 11.36
C GLY A 98 7.67 12.07 12.40
N ASP A 99 6.35 12.20 12.50
CA ASP A 99 5.66 13.00 13.51
C ASP A 99 4.64 12.13 14.25
N SER A 100 4.97 11.80 15.50
CA SER A 100 4.14 10.94 16.35
C SER A 100 2.84 11.60 16.85
N SER A 101 2.65 12.89 16.59
CA SER A 101 1.39 13.59 16.92
C SER A 101 0.29 13.33 15.89
N ILE A 102 0.65 12.82 14.71
CA ILE A 102 -0.29 12.52 13.62
C ILE A 102 -0.76 11.07 13.75
N ASP A 103 -2.06 10.87 13.94
CA ASP A 103 -2.69 9.55 13.89
C ASP A 103 -3.47 9.37 12.58
N PRO A 104 -2.92 8.63 11.59
CA PRO A 104 -3.57 8.44 10.29
C PRO A 104 -4.80 7.52 10.36
N THR A 105 -5.15 7.00 11.54
CA THR A 105 -6.41 6.29 11.76
C THR A 105 -7.56 7.22 12.13
N GLU A 106 -7.27 8.44 12.55
CA GLU A 106 -8.25 9.44 12.99
C GLU A 106 -8.39 10.59 11.99
N GLU A 107 -7.26 11.07 11.42
CA GLU A 107 -7.25 12.15 10.44
C GLU A 107 -6.60 11.71 9.14
N VAL A 108 -7.37 11.71 8.06
CA VAL A 108 -6.87 11.49 6.69
C VAL A 108 -7.38 12.59 5.78
N GLY A 109 -6.59 12.94 4.78
CA GLY A 109 -7.01 13.86 3.72
C GLY A 109 -8.16 13.30 2.88
N GLU A 110 -8.89 14.16 2.23
CA GLU A 110 -9.95 13.77 1.30
C GLU A 110 -9.34 13.22 0.00
N TYR A 111 -9.81 12.03 -0.42
CA TYR A 111 -9.39 11.45 -1.68
C TYR A 111 -10.07 12.15 -2.85
N VAL A 112 -9.28 12.60 -3.80
CA VAL A 112 -9.79 13.25 -5.02
C VAL A 112 -10.04 12.20 -6.09
N ASP A 113 -11.27 12.18 -6.63
CA ASP A 113 -11.60 11.35 -7.80
C ASP A 113 -10.76 11.78 -9.01
N PRO A 114 -10.20 10.84 -9.81
CA PRO A 114 -9.39 11.16 -10.99
C PRO A 114 -10.04 12.13 -11.96
N ASN A 115 -11.36 12.07 -12.12
CA ASN A 115 -12.10 12.99 -13.00
C ASN A 115 -12.14 14.44 -12.49
N ASN A 116 -11.87 14.64 -11.19
CA ASN A 116 -11.83 15.97 -10.56
C ASN A 116 -10.40 16.48 -10.36
N TRP A 117 -9.38 15.65 -10.67
CA TRP A 117 -7.98 15.95 -10.40
C TRP A 117 -7.53 17.25 -11.10
N ASN A 118 -7.70 17.34 -12.43
CA ASN A 118 -7.25 18.49 -13.20
C ASN A 118 -7.91 19.79 -12.70
N LYS A 119 -9.23 19.75 -12.45
CA LYS A 119 -9.97 20.91 -11.93
C LYS A 119 -9.42 21.38 -10.58
N LEU A 120 -8.95 20.44 -9.74
CA LEU A 120 -8.38 20.77 -8.44
C LEU A 120 -7.01 21.42 -8.58
N ILE A 121 -6.11 20.85 -9.38
CA ILE A 121 -4.73 21.36 -9.53
C ILE A 121 -4.65 22.68 -10.32
N GLU A 122 -5.61 22.93 -11.20
CA GLU A 122 -5.74 24.21 -11.94
C GLU A 122 -6.25 25.35 -11.06
N ASN A 123 -6.77 25.06 -9.89
CA ASN A 123 -7.25 26.08 -8.97
C ASN A 123 -6.07 26.85 -8.37
N LYS A 124 -6.06 28.18 -8.53
CA LYS A 124 -4.99 29.07 -8.05
C LYS A 124 -4.73 29.01 -6.54
N ASN A 125 -5.69 28.52 -5.76
CA ASN A 125 -5.57 28.35 -4.31
C ASN A 125 -5.11 26.95 -3.92
N THR A 126 -4.77 26.08 -4.90
CA THR A 126 -4.26 24.73 -4.64
C THR A 126 -2.75 24.72 -4.74
N ILE A 127 -2.08 24.10 -3.76
CA ILE A 127 -0.65 23.81 -3.80
C ILE A 127 -0.50 22.31 -4.02
N LEU A 128 0.19 21.94 -5.09
CA LEU A 128 0.51 20.54 -5.37
C LEU A 128 1.88 20.19 -4.80
N ILE A 129 1.92 19.21 -3.90
CA ILE A 129 3.17 18.72 -3.30
C ILE A 129 3.37 17.27 -3.71
N ASP A 130 4.46 17.00 -4.44
CA ASP A 130 4.85 15.64 -4.79
C ASP A 130 5.75 15.07 -3.69
N THR A 131 5.24 14.10 -2.94
CA THR A 131 5.95 13.45 -1.83
C THR A 131 6.70 12.17 -2.26
N ARG A 132 6.77 11.87 -3.56
CA ARG A 132 7.49 10.72 -4.08
C ARG A 132 9.01 10.94 -4.01
N ASN A 133 9.77 9.84 -4.22
CA ASN A 133 11.23 9.93 -4.30
C ASN A 133 11.67 10.68 -5.57
N ASN A 134 12.85 11.28 -5.53
CA ASN A 134 13.41 12.04 -6.65
C ASN A 134 13.46 11.25 -7.97
N TYR A 135 13.75 9.95 -7.92
CA TYR A 135 13.79 9.13 -9.13
C TYR A 135 12.40 8.94 -9.74
N GLU A 136 11.35 8.85 -8.93
CA GLU A 136 9.96 8.72 -9.40
C GLU A 136 9.48 10.04 -10.01
N TYR A 137 9.84 11.16 -9.38
CA TYR A 137 9.61 12.50 -9.92
C TYR A 137 10.33 12.70 -11.27
N SER A 138 11.57 12.22 -11.41
CA SER A 138 12.34 12.33 -12.65
C SER A 138 11.81 11.46 -13.79
N ILE A 139 11.10 10.39 -13.49
CA ILE A 139 10.49 9.51 -14.50
C ILE A 139 9.17 10.08 -15.02
N CYS A 140 8.34 10.60 -14.12
CA CYS A 140 7.04 11.15 -14.46
C CYS A 140 6.59 12.17 -13.42
N LEU A 141 6.37 13.41 -13.84
CA LEU A 141 5.76 14.44 -13.01
C LEU A 141 4.26 14.19 -12.84
N LEU A 142 3.68 14.57 -11.69
CA LEU A 142 2.25 14.35 -11.43
C LEU A 142 1.32 15.17 -12.34
N TYR A 143 1.82 16.23 -12.98
CA TYR A 143 0.99 17.21 -13.71
C TYR A 143 1.63 17.77 -14.99
N THR A 144 2.67 17.13 -15.50
CA THR A 144 3.40 17.66 -16.67
C THR A 144 3.04 17.00 -17.99
N SER A 145 2.06 16.12 -18.03
CA SER A 145 1.58 15.59 -19.30
C SER A 145 1.08 16.69 -20.24
N ASP A 146 0.59 17.79 -19.69
CA ASP A 146 0.02 18.90 -20.48
C ASP A 146 1.03 20.00 -20.81
N ALA A 147 2.14 20.09 -20.06
CA ALA A 147 3.17 21.10 -20.31
C ALA A 147 4.19 20.69 -21.38
N ALA A 148 4.15 19.44 -21.86
CA ALA A 148 5.04 18.95 -22.90
C ALA A 148 4.47 19.13 -24.32
N ASP A 149 3.20 19.53 -24.44
CA ASP A 149 2.49 19.72 -25.72
C ASP A 149 2.33 21.20 -26.10
N GLU A 150 2.92 22.13 -25.35
CA GLU A 150 3.09 23.53 -25.74
C GLU A 150 4.57 23.81 -26.17
#